data_6669c7736fe3117f083bd651c5b066a8
#
_entry.id   6669c7736fe3117f083bd651c5b066a8
#
_cell.length_a   1.000
_cell.length_b   1.000
_cell.length_c   1.000
_cell.angle_alpha   90.00
_cell.angle_beta   90.00
_cell.angle_gamma   90.00
#
_symmetry.space_group_name_H-M   'P 1'
#
loop_
_entity.id
_entity.type
_entity.pdbx_description
1 polymer ?
#
loop_
_entity_poly.entity_id
_entity_poly.type
_entity_poly.pdbx_seq_one_letter_code
_entity_poly.pdbx_strand_id
1 'polypeptide(L)'
;MHHDKIAVVDFGGQYAHLIATKVRRLGVLAEILQPEDPLERFLPYRGVILSGSPSLSAFGEDSGYTRAIYDLPVPILGFCFGHQEIAKHYGGEVVHGGREWGPAQLEIARPHPLFAGLGPIEPVWMSHFDSVVAVGPDFEELGRTALAPDSPAHRFAAIGSDRLRRYGFQFHPEVDDTRHGAEMIGNFVFRICGCRPTWSMARFVDEEVDRLRARVGDRSVFLLVSGGVDSTVAAKLLALALGPERVHLLHIDNGLMRRDESRGVLEQLGALGLGSHLEFVDAGADFLGALDGLVEPERKRRAIGDTFVAVFEREARRLGIESHLLAQGTIYPDTIETGGTKRADTIKTHHNRVPVIEAMIAAGRVVEPLAELYKVEVRELGARLGVPAAAIRRHPFPGPGLGIRLLCSTGDADRAHFDELEPSLAAFARRYRIEALALPIRSVGVKADLRSYEHPVLLTEGAPWEELLRTAAAIYKEVPHVNRCLVWWGGVLPERVAPRAATVTRDRLDLLREADALVMDGLARHQLYDRVWQCPTVLVPVAIDGRPGELAIVRPIHSERAMTATPAALPPELVAELRRDLAALPGIVGLAYDVTTKPPGTIEWE
;
A
#
# COMPACT_ATOMS: atom_id res chain seq x y z
N MET A 1 -20.56 24.02 5.76
CA MET A 1 -19.64 25.20 5.65
C MET A 1 -18.63 24.94 4.55
N HIS A 2 -18.21 25.97 3.80
CA HIS A 2 -17.22 25.74 2.76
C HIS A 2 -15.81 25.75 3.40
N HIS A 3 -15.09 24.64 3.29
CA HIS A 3 -13.65 24.61 3.55
C HIS A 3 -12.89 25.33 2.44
N ASP A 4 -11.82 26.05 2.81
CA ASP A 4 -10.82 26.40 1.81
C ASP A 4 -10.12 25.11 1.37
N LYS A 5 -9.97 24.91 0.03
CA LYS A 5 -9.52 23.66 -0.56
C LYS A 5 -8.34 23.86 -1.50
N ILE A 6 -7.45 22.87 -1.56
CA ILE A 6 -6.37 22.75 -2.55
C ILE A 6 -6.66 21.53 -3.43
N ALA A 7 -6.61 21.71 -4.75
CA ALA A 7 -6.62 20.61 -5.69
C ALA A 7 -5.19 20.07 -5.86
N VAL A 8 -5.02 18.76 -5.84
CA VAL A 8 -3.77 18.08 -6.18
C VAL A 8 -4.02 17.30 -7.47
N VAL A 9 -3.33 17.66 -8.55
CA VAL A 9 -3.47 16.97 -9.83
C VAL A 9 -2.51 15.78 -9.87
N ASP A 10 -3.07 14.60 -10.13
CA ASP A 10 -2.31 13.35 -10.16
C ASP A 10 -1.90 12.98 -11.59
N PHE A 11 -0.63 13.12 -11.90
CA PHE A 11 -0.03 12.67 -13.16
C PHE A 11 0.47 11.21 -13.13
N GLY A 12 -0.13 10.37 -12.27
CA GLY A 12 0.21 8.96 -12.13
C GLY A 12 1.42 8.71 -11.23
N GLY A 13 1.86 9.72 -10.49
CA GLY A 13 2.97 9.64 -9.56
C GLY A 13 2.55 9.06 -8.20
N GLN A 14 3.48 8.37 -7.54
CA GLN A 14 3.27 7.83 -6.19
C GLN A 14 3.03 8.91 -5.12
N TYR A 15 3.28 10.17 -5.42
CA TYR A 15 3.40 11.25 -4.44
C TYR A 15 2.18 12.18 -4.33
N ALA A 16 1.19 12.09 -5.24
CA ALA A 16 -0.02 12.91 -5.15
C ALA A 16 -0.74 12.76 -3.80
N HIS A 17 -0.82 11.52 -3.29
CA HIS A 17 -1.38 11.24 -1.96
C HIS A 17 -0.54 11.82 -0.81
N LEU A 18 0.80 11.88 -0.97
CA LEU A 18 1.67 12.52 0.03
C LEU A 18 1.42 14.01 0.09
N ILE A 19 1.33 14.66 -1.07
CA ILE A 19 1.03 16.09 -1.20
C ILE A 19 -0.29 16.40 -0.48
N ALA A 20 -1.36 15.68 -0.84
CA ALA A 20 -2.68 15.87 -0.25
C ALA A 20 -2.67 15.63 1.27
N THR A 21 -2.00 14.59 1.74
CA THR A 21 -1.87 14.31 3.18
C THR A 21 -1.12 15.43 3.91
N LYS A 22 -0.02 15.96 3.34
CA LYS A 22 0.70 17.09 3.96
C LYS A 22 -0.15 18.36 4.03
N VAL A 23 -0.90 18.68 2.97
CA VAL A 23 -1.85 19.83 2.98
C VAL A 23 -2.93 19.63 4.05
N ARG A 24 -3.52 18.43 4.18
CA ARG A 24 -4.53 18.15 5.21
C ARG A 24 -3.98 18.24 6.63
N ARG A 25 -2.73 17.82 6.86
CA ARG A 25 -2.05 18.01 8.14
C ARG A 25 -1.86 19.48 8.53
N LEU A 26 -1.81 20.38 7.54
CA LEU A 26 -1.82 21.83 7.76
C LEU A 26 -3.22 22.38 8.10
N GLY A 27 -4.25 21.55 8.15
CA GLY A 27 -5.62 21.96 8.46
C GLY A 27 -6.39 22.53 7.24
N VAL A 28 -5.95 22.26 6.02
CA VAL A 28 -6.63 22.63 4.79
C VAL A 28 -7.05 21.38 4.02
N LEU A 29 -8.29 21.33 3.57
CA LEU A 29 -8.78 20.19 2.80
C LEU A 29 -8.05 20.10 1.46
N ALA A 30 -7.56 18.91 1.12
CA ALA A 30 -6.97 18.63 -0.18
C ALA A 30 -7.69 17.46 -0.85
N GLU A 31 -7.98 17.58 -2.11
CA GLU A 31 -8.62 16.56 -2.94
C GLU A 31 -7.75 16.29 -4.16
N ILE A 32 -7.65 15.01 -4.56
CA ILE A 32 -6.92 14.63 -5.76
C ILE A 32 -7.87 14.70 -6.96
N LEU A 33 -7.42 15.36 -8.01
CA LEU A 33 -8.11 15.46 -9.29
C LEU A 33 -7.25 14.85 -10.39
N GLN A 34 -7.92 14.39 -11.45
CA GLN A 34 -7.24 13.89 -12.64
C GLN A 34 -6.94 15.05 -13.60
N PRO A 35 -5.85 14.95 -14.38
CA PRO A 35 -5.51 16.00 -15.35
C PRO A 35 -6.54 16.13 -16.46
N GLU A 36 -7.39 15.11 -16.69
CA GLU A 36 -8.50 15.10 -17.66
C GLU A 36 -9.81 15.63 -17.07
N ASP A 37 -9.86 15.95 -15.79
CA ASP A 37 -11.07 16.49 -15.16
C ASP A 37 -11.47 17.83 -15.79
N PRO A 38 -12.77 18.10 -15.97
CA PRO A 38 -13.22 19.37 -16.56
C PRO A 38 -12.84 20.55 -15.66
N LEU A 39 -12.50 21.69 -16.28
CA LEU A 39 -11.98 22.86 -15.57
C LEU A 39 -12.92 23.39 -14.48
N GLU A 40 -14.22 23.20 -14.65
CA GLU A 40 -15.23 23.58 -13.67
C GLU A 40 -15.03 22.92 -12.32
N ARG A 41 -14.44 21.71 -12.30
CA ARG A 41 -14.11 21.02 -11.05
C ARG A 41 -13.03 21.73 -10.25
N PHE A 42 -12.18 22.51 -10.89
CA PHE A 42 -11.09 23.24 -10.23
C PHE A 42 -11.53 24.60 -9.64
N LEU A 43 -12.65 25.14 -10.06
CA LEU A 43 -13.12 26.47 -9.63
C LEU A 43 -13.36 26.62 -8.12
N PRO A 44 -13.78 25.58 -7.36
CA PRO A 44 -13.96 25.68 -5.92
C PRO A 44 -12.67 25.77 -5.10
N TYR A 45 -11.51 25.53 -5.72
CA TYR A 45 -10.22 25.47 -5.02
C TYR A 45 -9.53 26.83 -4.96
N ARG A 46 -8.79 27.05 -3.87
CA ARG A 46 -7.97 28.25 -3.65
C ARG A 46 -6.62 28.19 -4.36
N GLY A 47 -6.17 27.00 -4.71
CA GLY A 47 -4.92 26.77 -5.41
C GLY A 47 -4.84 25.33 -5.94
N VAL A 48 -3.90 25.09 -6.82
CA VAL A 48 -3.64 23.80 -7.45
C VAL A 48 -2.19 23.40 -7.25
N ILE A 49 -1.95 22.14 -6.90
CA ILE A 49 -0.61 21.55 -6.87
C ILE A 49 -0.55 20.46 -7.95
N LEU A 50 0.43 20.56 -8.83
CA LEU A 50 0.69 19.58 -9.89
C LEU A 50 1.74 18.59 -9.38
N SER A 51 1.44 17.30 -9.36
CA SER A 51 2.36 16.26 -8.88
C SER A 51 3.51 15.97 -9.86
N GLY A 52 4.47 15.18 -9.43
CA GLY A 52 5.42 14.52 -10.32
C GLY A 52 4.77 13.39 -11.12
N SER A 53 5.49 12.86 -12.12
CA SER A 53 5.10 11.69 -12.89
C SER A 53 6.27 10.75 -13.10
N PRO A 54 6.11 9.42 -12.93
CA PRO A 54 7.16 8.44 -13.24
C PRO A 54 7.16 8.03 -14.73
N SER A 55 6.06 8.27 -15.44
CA SER A 55 5.83 7.76 -16.79
C SER A 55 5.75 8.86 -17.86
N LEU A 56 5.53 10.11 -17.45
CA LEU A 56 5.45 11.25 -18.36
C LEU A 56 6.77 12.02 -18.33
N SER A 57 7.24 12.43 -19.50
CA SER A 57 8.38 13.33 -19.65
C SER A 57 7.90 14.66 -20.18
N ALA A 58 8.40 15.75 -19.64
CA ALA A 58 8.17 17.08 -20.18
C ALA A 58 9.04 17.38 -21.41
N PHE A 59 10.03 16.52 -21.70
CA PHE A 59 10.83 16.55 -22.92
C PHE A 59 10.03 15.92 -24.08
N GLY A 60 9.82 16.67 -25.15
CA GLY A 60 9.03 16.21 -26.31
C GLY A 60 7.77 17.04 -26.56
N GLU A 61 6.96 16.64 -27.55
CA GLU A 61 5.90 17.52 -28.07
C GLU A 61 4.56 17.43 -27.32
N ASP A 62 4.23 16.30 -26.65
CA ASP A 62 2.91 16.17 -26.04
C ASP A 62 2.91 15.33 -24.76
N SER A 63 2.43 15.91 -23.67
CA SER A 63 2.21 15.23 -22.38
C SER A 63 0.81 14.61 -22.24
N GLY A 64 -0.05 14.73 -23.26
CA GLY A 64 -1.34 14.04 -23.36
C GLY A 64 -2.46 14.49 -22.41
N TYR A 65 -2.30 15.65 -21.75
CA TYR A 65 -3.34 16.23 -20.90
C TYR A 65 -3.71 17.65 -21.34
N THR A 66 -4.86 18.15 -20.82
CA THR A 66 -5.37 19.47 -21.22
C THR A 66 -4.56 20.59 -20.58
N ARG A 67 -3.95 21.45 -21.39
CA ARG A 67 -3.16 22.59 -20.93
C ARG A 67 -4.00 23.75 -20.40
N ALA A 68 -5.32 23.70 -20.56
CA ALA A 68 -6.24 24.71 -20.04
C ALA A 68 -6.18 24.85 -18.50
N ILE A 69 -5.60 23.89 -17.79
CA ILE A 69 -5.35 23.99 -16.35
C ILE A 69 -4.47 25.22 -16.00
N TYR A 70 -3.60 25.66 -16.91
CA TYR A 70 -2.75 26.82 -16.69
C TYR A 70 -3.50 28.15 -16.83
N ASP A 71 -4.73 28.15 -17.38
CA ASP A 71 -5.61 29.33 -17.49
C ASP A 71 -6.45 29.56 -16.23
N LEU A 72 -6.38 28.64 -15.26
CA LEU A 72 -7.13 28.78 -14.00
C LEU A 72 -6.73 30.07 -13.25
N PRO A 73 -7.70 30.80 -12.68
CA PRO A 73 -7.45 32.11 -12.02
C PRO A 73 -6.85 31.94 -10.60
N VAL A 74 -6.46 30.72 -10.20
CA VAL A 74 -5.88 30.39 -8.90
C VAL A 74 -4.37 30.14 -9.00
N PRO A 75 -3.60 30.26 -7.89
CA PRO A 75 -2.19 29.90 -7.89
C PRO A 75 -1.97 28.45 -8.26
N ILE A 76 -0.88 28.16 -8.98
CA ILE A 76 -0.44 26.80 -9.30
C ILE A 76 1.01 26.61 -8.87
N LEU A 77 1.29 25.48 -8.19
CA LEU A 77 2.62 25.06 -7.81
C LEU A 77 2.87 23.64 -8.38
N GLY A 78 3.91 23.49 -9.20
CA GLY A 78 4.30 22.20 -9.78
C GLY A 78 5.48 21.57 -9.06
N PHE A 79 5.46 20.24 -8.88
CA PHE A 79 6.58 19.44 -8.35
C PHE A 79 7.13 18.54 -9.46
N CYS A 80 8.45 18.48 -9.61
CA CYS A 80 9.16 17.64 -10.57
C CYS A 80 8.58 17.79 -12.00
N PHE A 81 7.81 16.81 -12.49
CA PHE A 81 7.13 16.90 -13.78
C PHE A 81 6.23 18.15 -13.89
N GLY A 82 5.43 18.44 -12.85
CA GLY A 82 4.58 19.63 -12.83
C GLY A 82 5.35 20.95 -12.91
N HIS A 83 6.54 21.01 -12.32
CA HIS A 83 7.46 22.15 -12.44
C HIS A 83 7.98 22.31 -13.88
N GLN A 84 8.41 21.21 -14.50
CA GLN A 84 8.91 21.20 -15.88
C GLN A 84 7.83 21.62 -16.87
N GLU A 85 6.61 21.13 -16.71
CA GLU A 85 5.48 21.50 -17.56
C GLU A 85 5.08 22.98 -17.41
N ILE A 86 5.13 23.53 -16.20
CA ILE A 86 4.94 24.98 -15.97
C ILE A 86 6.02 25.76 -16.74
N ALA A 87 7.29 25.40 -16.58
CA ALA A 87 8.38 26.09 -17.29
C ALA A 87 8.16 26.06 -18.81
N LYS A 88 7.87 24.88 -19.36
CA LYS A 88 7.64 24.67 -20.80
C LYS A 88 6.42 25.44 -21.32
N HIS A 89 5.27 25.38 -20.58
CA HIS A 89 4.04 26.07 -21.00
C HIS A 89 4.24 27.57 -21.18
N TYR A 90 5.05 28.18 -20.33
CA TYR A 90 5.28 29.65 -20.35
C TYR A 90 6.56 30.06 -21.10
N GLY A 91 7.06 29.17 -21.99
CA GLY A 91 8.15 29.53 -22.93
C GLY A 91 9.56 29.23 -22.39
N GLY A 92 9.69 28.45 -21.37
CA GLY A 92 10.96 27.89 -20.90
C GLY A 92 11.38 26.67 -21.71
N GLU A 93 12.58 26.17 -21.42
CA GLU A 93 13.18 25.02 -22.08
C GLU A 93 13.46 23.89 -21.09
N VAL A 94 13.03 22.67 -21.45
CA VAL A 94 13.28 21.42 -20.73
C VAL A 94 14.16 20.54 -21.59
N VAL A 95 15.24 20.03 -21.02
CA VAL A 95 16.16 19.13 -21.71
C VAL A 95 16.17 17.76 -21.04
N HIS A 96 16.42 16.72 -21.85
CA HIS A 96 16.67 15.38 -21.35
C HIS A 96 18.11 15.27 -20.86
N GLY A 97 18.30 14.94 -19.58
CA GLY A 97 19.61 14.87 -18.94
C GLY A 97 19.71 15.80 -17.73
N GLY A 98 20.88 15.84 -17.09
CA GLY A 98 21.07 16.61 -15.85
C GLY A 98 20.43 15.96 -14.64
N ARG A 99 20.44 14.61 -14.60
CA ARG A 99 19.82 13.78 -13.56
C ARG A 99 20.29 14.17 -12.16
N GLU A 100 19.35 14.30 -11.23
CA GLU A 100 19.63 14.38 -9.81
C GLU A 100 18.82 13.31 -9.08
N TRP A 101 19.49 12.51 -8.25
CA TRP A 101 18.89 11.46 -7.45
C TRP A 101 19.39 11.51 -6.01
N GLY A 102 18.45 11.54 -5.07
CA GLY A 102 18.77 11.52 -3.65
C GLY A 102 18.88 12.92 -3.03
N PRO A 103 19.60 13.04 -1.90
CA PRO A 103 19.71 14.28 -1.17
C PRO A 103 20.54 15.33 -1.92
N ALA A 104 20.02 16.55 -2.00
CA ALA A 104 20.67 17.72 -2.58
C ALA A 104 20.54 18.93 -1.65
N GLN A 105 21.29 19.99 -1.91
CA GLN A 105 21.21 21.27 -1.19
C GLN A 105 20.60 22.31 -2.12
N LEU A 106 19.42 22.84 -1.75
CA LEU A 106 18.80 23.97 -2.42
C LEU A 106 19.36 25.27 -1.86
N GLU A 107 20.05 26.04 -2.67
CA GLU A 107 20.41 27.42 -2.38
C GLU A 107 19.26 28.34 -2.79
N ILE A 108 18.67 29.08 -1.84
CA ILE A 108 17.62 30.04 -2.11
C ILE A 108 18.23 31.29 -2.75
N ALA A 109 17.91 31.51 -4.02
CA ALA A 109 18.53 32.58 -4.82
C ALA A 109 18.07 34.00 -4.39
N ARG A 110 16.86 34.09 -3.82
CA ARG A 110 16.31 35.37 -3.35
C ARG A 110 15.20 35.14 -2.30
N PRO A 111 14.96 36.13 -1.43
CA PRO A 111 13.81 36.06 -0.51
C PRO A 111 12.50 35.96 -1.29
N HIS A 112 11.68 34.99 -0.94
CA HIS A 112 10.37 34.78 -1.54
C HIS A 112 9.38 34.22 -0.52
N PRO A 113 8.07 34.52 -0.59
CA PRO A 113 7.06 33.99 0.35
C PRO A 113 7.03 32.46 0.46
N LEU A 114 7.36 31.72 -0.60
CA LEU A 114 7.46 30.24 -0.58
C LEU A 114 8.52 29.71 0.39
N PHE A 115 9.58 30.49 0.63
CA PHE A 115 10.69 30.10 1.51
C PHE A 115 10.70 30.89 2.84
N ALA A 116 9.59 31.54 3.17
CA ALA A 116 9.50 32.32 4.40
C ALA A 116 9.74 31.45 5.64
N GLY A 117 10.66 31.87 6.50
CA GLY A 117 11.05 31.15 7.71
C GLY A 117 12.13 30.10 7.53
N LEU A 118 12.65 29.92 6.30
CA LEU A 118 13.70 28.95 6.00
C LEU A 118 15.08 29.62 5.94
N GLY A 119 16.13 28.78 6.02
CA GLY A 119 17.52 29.21 5.87
C GLY A 119 17.88 29.47 4.40
N PRO A 120 19.07 30.02 4.13
CA PRO A 120 19.53 30.28 2.76
C PRO A 120 19.86 29.00 1.99
N ILE A 121 20.11 27.89 2.68
CA ILE A 121 20.42 26.58 2.11
C ILE A 121 19.54 25.54 2.81
N GLU A 122 18.81 24.74 2.02
CA GLU A 122 17.87 23.76 2.53
C GLU A 122 18.14 22.37 1.95
N PRO A 123 18.17 21.30 2.77
CA PRO A 123 18.25 19.94 2.28
C PRO A 123 16.94 19.54 1.60
N VAL A 124 17.05 19.05 0.36
CA VAL A 124 15.90 18.62 -0.46
C VAL A 124 16.18 17.28 -1.11
N TRP A 125 15.11 16.58 -1.51
CA TRP A 125 15.20 15.31 -2.22
C TRP A 125 14.92 15.49 -3.71
N MET A 126 15.88 15.06 -4.54
CA MET A 126 15.78 15.06 -5.99
C MET A 126 15.45 13.68 -6.52
N SER A 127 14.64 13.63 -7.58
CA SER A 127 14.32 12.39 -8.29
C SER A 127 13.81 12.71 -9.69
N HIS A 128 14.71 13.06 -10.63
CA HIS A 128 14.32 13.45 -11.99
C HIS A 128 15.36 13.10 -13.05
N PHE A 129 14.88 12.93 -14.30
CA PHE A 129 15.70 12.74 -15.50
C PHE A 129 15.81 14.02 -16.33
N ASP A 130 14.73 14.79 -16.43
CA ASP A 130 14.63 15.99 -17.24
C ASP A 130 14.86 17.21 -16.38
N SER A 131 15.46 18.26 -16.94
CA SER A 131 15.80 19.48 -16.22
C SER A 131 15.37 20.73 -16.98
N VAL A 132 14.88 21.73 -16.24
CA VAL A 132 14.62 23.06 -16.77
C VAL A 132 15.94 23.82 -16.91
N VAL A 133 16.28 24.25 -18.14
CA VAL A 133 17.52 24.98 -18.44
C VAL A 133 17.29 26.45 -18.81
N ALA A 134 16.05 26.80 -19.15
CA ALA A 134 15.63 28.18 -19.37
C ALA A 134 14.19 28.36 -18.90
N VAL A 135 13.86 29.58 -18.47
CA VAL A 135 12.49 29.96 -18.06
C VAL A 135 11.95 31.06 -18.95
N GLY A 136 10.64 31.15 -19.07
CA GLY A 136 9.97 32.20 -19.82
C GLY A 136 10.18 33.58 -19.21
N PRO A 137 9.87 34.68 -19.96
CA PRO A 137 10.22 36.05 -19.58
C PRO A 137 9.58 36.56 -18.29
N ASP A 138 8.48 35.92 -17.87
CA ASP A 138 7.76 36.29 -16.64
C ASP A 138 8.20 35.48 -15.40
N PHE A 139 9.13 34.54 -15.58
CA PHE A 139 9.61 33.66 -14.50
C PHE A 139 11.00 34.08 -14.02
N GLU A 140 11.22 33.86 -12.75
CA GLU A 140 12.49 34.12 -12.09
C GLU A 140 13.02 32.85 -11.42
N GLU A 141 14.35 32.79 -11.32
CA GLU A 141 15.04 31.80 -10.50
C GLU A 141 14.78 32.08 -9.02
N LEU A 142 14.19 31.17 -8.30
CA LEU A 142 13.96 31.26 -6.86
C LEU A 142 14.95 30.43 -6.06
N GLY A 143 15.51 29.38 -6.66
CA GLY A 143 16.50 28.52 -6.01
C GLY A 143 17.19 27.60 -7.00
N ARG A 144 18.41 27.18 -6.63
CA ARG A 144 19.30 26.33 -7.42
C ARG A 144 19.89 25.21 -6.59
N THR A 145 20.39 24.14 -7.24
CA THR A 145 21.21 23.10 -6.61
C THR A 145 22.58 23.02 -7.25
N ALA A 146 23.59 22.59 -6.47
CA ALA A 146 24.92 22.27 -6.95
C ALA A 146 25.24 20.82 -6.59
N LEU A 147 25.54 19.98 -7.60
CA LEU A 147 25.80 18.54 -7.40
C LEU A 147 27.21 18.25 -6.90
N ALA A 148 28.21 18.93 -7.44
CA ALA A 148 29.60 18.78 -7.10
C ALA A 148 30.36 20.06 -7.47
N PRO A 149 31.58 20.31 -6.93
CA PRO A 149 32.37 21.49 -7.23
C PRO A 149 32.63 21.71 -8.73
N ASP A 150 32.73 20.61 -9.50
CA ASP A 150 33.01 20.65 -10.94
C ASP A 150 31.76 20.42 -11.83
N SER A 151 30.55 20.35 -11.24
CA SER A 151 29.29 20.15 -11.96
C SER A 151 28.56 21.47 -12.15
N PRO A 152 27.96 21.75 -13.32
CA PRO A 152 27.13 22.95 -13.48
C PRO A 152 26.03 22.97 -12.42
N ALA A 153 25.83 24.11 -11.74
CA ALA A 153 24.72 24.28 -10.83
C ALA A 153 23.38 24.16 -11.59
N HIS A 154 22.43 23.40 -11.06
CA HIS A 154 21.09 23.36 -11.62
C HIS A 154 20.33 24.64 -11.20
N ARG A 155 20.29 25.60 -12.12
CA ARG A 155 19.81 26.97 -11.86
C ARG A 155 18.36 27.05 -11.50
N PHE A 156 17.55 26.20 -12.06
CA PHE A 156 16.10 26.33 -11.98
C PHE A 156 15.47 25.22 -11.13
N ALA A 157 16.11 24.89 -10.00
CA ALA A 157 15.54 23.94 -9.04
C ALA A 157 14.28 24.47 -8.36
N ALA A 158 14.12 25.81 -8.29
CA ALA A 158 12.88 26.48 -7.92
C ALA A 158 12.68 27.71 -8.82
N ILE A 159 11.47 27.85 -9.35
CA ILE A 159 11.08 28.97 -10.22
C ILE A 159 9.76 29.59 -9.75
N GLY A 160 9.50 30.83 -10.14
CA GLY A 160 8.24 31.46 -9.84
C GLY A 160 7.94 32.69 -10.70
N SER A 161 6.65 32.97 -10.84
CA SER A 161 6.09 34.19 -11.40
C SER A 161 4.96 34.68 -10.51
N ASP A 162 5.21 35.74 -9.76
CA ASP A 162 4.18 36.37 -8.90
C ASP A 162 3.06 36.99 -9.74
N ARG A 163 3.41 37.54 -10.91
CA ARG A 163 2.43 38.12 -11.84
C ARG A 163 1.42 37.08 -12.32
N LEU A 164 1.90 35.88 -12.69
CA LEU A 164 1.07 34.79 -13.19
C LEU A 164 0.55 33.91 -12.05
N ARG A 165 1.11 34.01 -10.83
CA ARG A 165 0.87 33.16 -9.70
C ARG A 165 1.17 31.67 -10.02
N ARG A 166 2.30 31.45 -10.70
CA ARG A 166 2.78 30.13 -11.14
C ARG A 166 4.16 29.86 -10.54
N TYR A 167 4.31 28.71 -9.92
CA TYR A 167 5.52 28.34 -9.19
C TYR A 167 5.90 26.90 -9.47
N GLY A 168 7.16 26.56 -9.29
CA GLY A 168 7.61 25.18 -9.49
C GLY A 168 8.82 24.83 -8.67
N PHE A 169 8.85 23.59 -8.17
CA PHE A 169 9.98 22.95 -7.51
C PHE A 169 10.39 21.71 -8.28
N GLN A 170 11.66 21.60 -8.66
CA GLN A 170 12.19 20.39 -9.30
C GLN A 170 12.30 19.24 -8.30
N PHE A 171 12.48 19.53 -7.02
CA PHE A 171 12.56 18.61 -5.91
C PHE A 171 11.17 18.23 -5.37
N HIS A 172 11.16 17.26 -4.46
CA HIS A 172 9.97 16.71 -3.82
C HIS A 172 9.80 17.23 -2.39
N PRO A 173 9.02 18.30 -2.13
CA PRO A 173 8.77 18.80 -0.78
C PRO A 173 7.81 17.89 0.02
N GLU A 174 7.12 16.98 -0.66
CA GLU A 174 6.17 16.04 -0.05
C GLU A 174 6.83 14.85 0.64
N VAL A 175 8.10 14.53 0.36
CA VAL A 175 8.81 13.44 1.02
C VAL A 175 9.46 13.89 2.32
N ASP A 176 9.74 12.95 3.24
CA ASP A 176 10.30 13.29 4.55
C ASP A 176 11.79 13.65 4.48
N ASP A 177 12.47 13.22 3.41
CA ASP A 177 13.87 13.57 3.13
C ASP A 177 14.05 15.06 2.77
N THR A 178 13.00 15.77 2.36
CA THR A 178 12.99 17.24 2.25
C THR A 178 12.60 17.82 3.62
N ARG A 179 13.59 18.16 4.42
CA ARG A 179 13.46 18.50 5.85
C ARG A 179 12.38 19.53 6.16
N HIS A 180 12.31 20.62 5.37
CA HIS A 180 11.34 21.70 5.56
C HIS A 180 10.29 21.74 4.43
N GLY A 181 10.01 20.60 3.83
CA GLY A 181 9.03 20.49 2.73
C GLY A 181 7.61 20.83 3.15
N ALA A 182 7.23 20.50 4.39
CA ALA A 182 5.92 20.86 4.95
C ALA A 182 5.76 22.38 5.10
N GLU A 183 6.81 23.08 5.50
CA GLU A 183 6.86 24.55 5.59
C GLU A 183 6.74 25.20 4.21
N MET A 184 7.43 24.68 3.19
CA MET A 184 7.34 25.15 1.82
C MET A 184 5.92 24.98 1.25
N ILE A 185 5.31 23.81 1.45
CA ILE A 185 3.90 23.57 1.08
C ILE A 185 2.98 24.50 1.87
N GLY A 186 3.21 24.67 3.17
CA GLY A 186 2.45 25.57 4.02
C GLY A 186 2.53 27.03 3.57
N ASN A 187 3.70 27.48 3.16
CA ASN A 187 3.89 28.83 2.61
C ASN A 187 3.10 29.03 1.31
N PHE A 188 3.06 28.04 0.42
CA PHE A 188 2.18 28.11 -0.75
C PHE A 188 0.71 28.18 -0.35
N VAL A 189 0.26 27.28 0.52
CA VAL A 189 -1.14 27.17 0.95
C VAL A 189 -1.62 28.43 1.67
N PHE A 190 -0.83 28.94 2.64
CA PHE A 190 -1.28 30.05 3.49
C PHE A 190 -0.92 31.43 2.93
N ARG A 191 0.31 31.60 2.41
CA ARG A 191 0.79 32.93 1.99
C ARG A 191 0.45 33.25 0.54
N ILE A 192 0.44 32.23 -0.34
CA ILE A 192 0.17 32.42 -1.77
C ILE A 192 -1.32 32.20 -2.08
N CYS A 193 -1.91 31.09 -1.62
CA CYS A 193 -3.32 30.76 -1.85
C CYS A 193 -4.26 31.45 -0.86
N GLY A 194 -3.76 31.92 0.30
CA GLY A 194 -4.56 32.59 1.32
C GLY A 194 -5.57 31.68 2.00
N CYS A 195 -5.30 30.37 2.06
CA CYS A 195 -6.18 29.42 2.74
C CYS A 195 -6.18 29.64 4.26
N ARG A 196 -7.29 29.27 4.89
CA ARG A 196 -7.42 29.22 6.35
C ARG A 196 -7.47 27.76 6.79
N PRO A 197 -6.86 27.40 7.94
CA PRO A 197 -6.89 26.05 8.46
C PRO A 197 -8.28 25.75 9.08
N THR A 198 -9.22 25.34 8.22
CA THR A 198 -10.61 25.08 8.60
C THR A 198 -10.95 23.60 8.65
N TRP A 199 -10.09 22.73 8.13
CA TRP A 199 -10.28 21.28 8.16
C TRP A 199 -9.65 20.69 9.43
N SER A 200 -10.35 19.79 10.08
CA SER A 200 -9.85 18.97 11.18
C SER A 200 -10.68 17.70 11.31
N MET A 201 -10.11 16.65 11.93
CA MET A 201 -10.82 15.39 12.14
C MET A 201 -12.09 15.56 12.99
N ALA A 202 -12.09 16.49 13.97
CA ALA A 202 -13.28 16.79 14.77
C ALA A 202 -14.42 17.33 13.89
N ARG A 203 -14.12 18.30 13.03
CA ARG A 203 -15.10 18.86 12.09
C ARG A 203 -15.58 17.83 11.07
N PHE A 204 -14.67 17.01 10.57
CA PHE A 204 -15.06 15.92 9.68
C PHE A 204 -16.10 15.02 10.32
N VAL A 205 -15.92 14.65 11.62
CA VAL A 205 -16.89 13.80 12.32
C VAL A 205 -18.26 14.47 12.38
N ASP A 206 -18.34 15.75 12.77
CA ASP A 206 -19.61 16.46 12.87
C ASP A 206 -20.31 16.56 11.51
N GLU A 207 -19.58 16.97 10.46
CA GLU A 207 -20.12 17.12 9.10
C GLU A 207 -20.53 15.77 8.51
N GLU A 208 -19.76 14.72 8.73
CA GLU A 208 -20.06 13.37 8.24
C GLU A 208 -21.26 12.75 8.96
N VAL A 209 -21.37 12.94 10.26
CA VAL A 209 -22.55 12.51 11.03
C VAL A 209 -23.84 13.16 10.47
N ASP A 210 -23.80 14.45 10.20
CA ASP A 210 -24.95 15.15 9.62
C ASP A 210 -25.25 14.68 8.18
N ARG A 211 -24.20 14.45 7.37
CA ARG A 211 -24.33 13.90 6.01
C ARG A 211 -24.95 12.49 6.02
N LEU A 212 -24.48 11.64 6.91
CA LEU A 212 -25.01 10.28 7.07
C LEU A 212 -26.47 10.29 7.51
N ARG A 213 -26.85 11.13 8.49
CA ARG A 213 -28.25 11.29 8.91
C ARG A 213 -29.15 11.73 7.76
N ALA A 214 -28.72 12.73 7.01
CA ALA A 214 -29.48 13.23 5.87
C ALA A 214 -29.59 12.17 4.75
N ARG A 215 -28.52 11.43 4.46
CA ARG A 215 -28.46 10.43 3.40
C ARG A 215 -29.28 9.19 3.74
N VAL A 216 -29.19 8.73 4.98
CA VAL A 216 -29.85 7.49 5.44
C VAL A 216 -31.33 7.74 5.76
N GLY A 217 -31.69 8.93 6.29
CA GLY A 217 -33.05 9.23 6.73
C GLY A 217 -33.48 8.27 7.85
N ASP A 218 -34.67 7.70 7.74
CA ASP A 218 -35.24 6.75 8.72
C ASP A 218 -34.84 5.29 8.47
N ARG A 219 -34.05 5.01 7.42
CA ARG A 219 -33.63 3.64 7.06
C ARG A 219 -32.52 3.14 7.98
N SER A 220 -32.29 1.84 7.95
CA SER A 220 -31.14 1.19 8.56
C SER A 220 -30.02 1.01 7.54
N VAL A 221 -28.81 0.79 8.02
CA VAL A 221 -27.64 0.45 7.22
C VAL A 221 -27.19 -0.98 7.51
N PHE A 222 -26.61 -1.61 6.49
CA PHE A 222 -26.02 -2.91 6.58
C PHE A 222 -24.53 -2.82 6.19
N LEU A 223 -23.65 -3.32 7.03
CA LEU A 223 -22.19 -3.26 6.82
C LEU A 223 -21.57 -4.64 7.02
N LEU A 224 -20.78 -5.05 6.04
CA LEU A 224 -19.90 -6.22 6.18
C LEU A 224 -18.66 -5.84 6.96
N VAL A 225 -18.37 -6.54 8.07
CA VAL A 225 -17.23 -6.26 8.93
C VAL A 225 -16.21 -7.41 8.88
N SER A 226 -15.04 -7.11 8.34
CA SER A 226 -13.91 -8.05 8.27
C SER A 226 -13.06 -8.07 9.55
N GLY A 227 -13.36 -7.20 10.52
CA GLY A 227 -12.49 -6.94 11.68
C GLY A 227 -11.25 -6.08 11.35
N GLY A 228 -11.12 -5.60 10.13
CA GLY A 228 -10.12 -4.59 9.75
C GLY A 228 -10.48 -3.23 10.33
N VAL A 229 -9.46 -2.34 10.46
CA VAL A 229 -9.66 -1.01 11.05
C VAL A 229 -10.72 -0.21 10.29
N ASP A 230 -10.77 -0.28 8.96
CA ASP A 230 -11.69 0.54 8.16
C ASP A 230 -13.15 0.16 8.42
N SER A 231 -13.48 -1.13 8.35
CA SER A 231 -14.85 -1.60 8.62
C SER A 231 -15.28 -1.35 10.07
N THR A 232 -14.35 -1.46 11.03
CA THR A 232 -14.62 -1.18 12.44
C THR A 232 -14.88 0.31 12.68
N VAL A 233 -14.06 1.19 12.10
CA VAL A 233 -14.23 2.65 12.21
C VAL A 233 -15.49 3.10 11.50
N ALA A 234 -15.80 2.55 10.31
CA ALA A 234 -17.05 2.82 9.61
C ALA A 234 -18.26 2.42 10.45
N ALA A 235 -18.25 1.22 11.06
CA ALA A 235 -19.32 0.76 11.94
C ALA A 235 -19.54 1.72 13.13
N LYS A 236 -18.44 2.17 13.75
CA LYS A 236 -18.51 3.09 14.90
C LYS A 236 -19.01 4.47 14.51
N LEU A 237 -18.60 5.00 13.37
CA LEU A 237 -19.07 6.29 12.85
C LEU A 237 -20.56 6.23 12.47
N LEU A 238 -20.98 5.14 11.84
CA LEU A 238 -22.40 4.89 11.52
C LEU A 238 -23.26 4.81 12.79
N ALA A 239 -22.79 4.08 13.82
CA ALA A 239 -23.49 4.00 15.08
C ALA A 239 -23.58 5.35 15.82
N LEU A 240 -22.55 6.19 15.73
CA LEU A 240 -22.57 7.56 16.23
C LEU A 240 -23.61 8.43 15.49
N ALA A 241 -23.72 8.25 14.17
CA ALA A 241 -24.64 9.03 13.35
C ALA A 241 -26.11 8.59 13.50
N LEU A 242 -26.37 7.29 13.55
CA LEU A 242 -27.71 6.72 13.38
C LEU A 242 -28.29 6.07 14.64
N GLY A 243 -27.45 5.80 15.63
CA GLY A 243 -27.74 4.89 16.74
C GLY A 243 -27.38 3.43 16.40
N PRO A 244 -26.90 2.65 17.40
CA PRO A 244 -26.45 1.28 17.15
C PRO A 244 -27.55 0.35 16.68
N GLU A 245 -28.82 0.60 17.02
CA GLU A 245 -29.99 -0.18 16.65
C GLU A 245 -30.31 -0.13 15.14
N ARG A 246 -29.76 0.86 14.43
CA ARG A 246 -29.96 1.03 12.98
C ARG A 246 -28.76 0.58 12.14
N VAL A 247 -27.73 0.02 12.80
CA VAL A 247 -26.51 -0.46 12.15
C VAL A 247 -26.44 -1.98 12.26
N HIS A 248 -26.77 -2.67 11.18
CA HIS A 248 -26.71 -4.12 11.08
C HIS A 248 -25.34 -4.54 10.55
N LEU A 249 -24.64 -5.37 11.29
CA LEU A 249 -23.30 -5.85 10.96
C LEU A 249 -23.34 -7.33 10.60
N LEU A 250 -22.59 -7.72 9.58
CA LEU A 250 -22.36 -9.12 9.23
C LEU A 250 -20.87 -9.42 9.28
N HIS A 251 -20.48 -10.42 10.09
CA HIS A 251 -19.16 -11.01 10.06
C HIS A 251 -19.22 -12.43 9.50
N ILE A 252 -18.48 -12.67 8.42
CA ILE A 252 -18.37 -13.99 7.78
C ILE A 252 -17.00 -14.57 8.14
N ASP A 253 -16.99 -15.65 8.90
CA ASP A 253 -15.80 -16.49 9.07
C ASP A 253 -15.68 -17.43 7.88
N ASN A 254 -14.71 -17.18 7.04
CA ASN A 254 -14.45 -17.98 5.84
C ASN A 254 -13.60 -19.24 6.13
N GLY A 255 -13.30 -19.54 7.38
CA GLY A 255 -12.42 -20.64 7.75
C GLY A 255 -10.95 -20.47 7.38
N LEU A 256 -10.59 -19.30 6.79
CA LEU A 256 -9.20 -18.95 6.39
C LEU A 256 -8.62 -17.86 7.28
N MET A 257 -9.26 -17.59 8.42
CA MET A 257 -8.85 -16.58 9.39
C MET A 257 -7.70 -17.11 10.28
N ARG A 258 -6.96 -16.20 10.92
CA ARG A 258 -5.97 -16.53 11.96
C ARG A 258 -6.62 -17.21 13.16
N ARG A 259 -5.80 -17.76 14.04
CA ARG A 259 -6.28 -18.35 15.30
C ARG A 259 -7.09 -17.32 16.10
N ASP A 260 -8.30 -17.68 16.49
CA ASP A 260 -9.23 -16.89 17.32
C ASP A 260 -9.63 -15.52 16.74
N GLU A 261 -9.35 -15.26 15.47
CA GLU A 261 -9.54 -13.95 14.87
C GLU A 261 -11.02 -13.51 14.83
N SER A 262 -11.90 -14.38 14.34
CA SER A 262 -13.34 -14.08 14.31
C SER A 262 -13.91 -13.87 15.71
N ARG A 263 -13.49 -14.67 16.70
CA ARG A 263 -13.88 -14.45 18.09
C ARG A 263 -13.42 -13.07 18.61
N GLY A 264 -12.18 -12.69 18.33
CA GLY A 264 -11.67 -11.37 18.70
C GLY A 264 -12.42 -10.23 18.04
N VAL A 265 -12.86 -10.39 16.79
CA VAL A 265 -13.72 -9.41 16.08
C VAL A 265 -15.06 -9.24 16.80
N LEU A 266 -15.73 -10.34 17.13
CA LEU A 266 -17.03 -10.32 17.82
C LEU A 266 -16.91 -9.65 19.20
N GLU A 267 -15.90 -10.02 19.99
CA GLU A 267 -15.62 -9.43 21.31
C GLU A 267 -15.35 -7.92 21.19
N GLN A 268 -14.53 -7.51 20.24
CA GLN A 268 -14.20 -6.11 19.98
C GLN A 268 -15.44 -5.29 19.59
N LEU A 269 -16.25 -5.77 18.65
CA LEU A 269 -17.48 -5.07 18.25
C LEU A 269 -18.48 -5.02 19.38
N GLY A 270 -18.59 -6.08 20.18
CA GLY A 270 -19.41 -6.08 21.41
C GLY A 270 -18.97 -5.03 22.42
N ALA A 271 -17.66 -4.93 22.70
CA ALA A 271 -17.08 -3.92 23.59
C ALA A 271 -17.29 -2.48 23.08
N LEU A 272 -17.40 -2.28 21.79
CA LEU A 272 -17.73 -1.00 21.16
C LEU A 272 -19.24 -0.66 21.19
N GLY A 273 -20.08 -1.52 21.78
CA GLY A 273 -21.54 -1.35 21.83
C GLY A 273 -22.24 -1.66 20.50
N LEU A 274 -21.61 -2.46 19.63
CA LEU A 274 -22.11 -2.80 18.30
C LEU A 274 -22.59 -4.25 18.21
N GLY A 275 -22.73 -4.96 19.32
CA GLY A 275 -23.07 -6.37 19.36
C GLY A 275 -24.55 -6.69 19.14
N SER A 276 -25.47 -5.73 19.36
CA SER A 276 -26.91 -5.99 19.35
C SER A 276 -27.48 -6.44 17.99
N HIS A 277 -26.87 -6.01 16.90
CA HIS A 277 -27.24 -6.34 15.52
C HIS A 277 -26.06 -6.88 14.73
N LEU A 278 -25.19 -7.63 15.40
CA LEU A 278 -24.06 -8.30 14.80
C LEU A 278 -24.42 -9.76 14.51
N GLU A 279 -24.52 -10.08 13.24
CA GLU A 279 -24.72 -11.44 12.74
C GLU A 279 -23.37 -12.08 12.47
N PHE A 280 -23.21 -13.31 12.94
CA PHE A 280 -22.03 -14.14 12.70
C PHE A 280 -22.39 -15.34 11.83
N VAL A 281 -21.59 -15.57 10.80
CA VAL A 281 -21.76 -16.72 9.89
C VAL A 281 -20.47 -17.50 9.82
N ASP A 282 -20.49 -18.75 10.27
CA ASP A 282 -19.44 -19.72 10.00
C ASP A 282 -19.66 -20.33 8.61
N ALA A 283 -18.86 -19.92 7.65
CA ALA A 283 -18.86 -20.40 6.28
C ALA A 283 -17.62 -21.27 5.96
N GLY A 284 -16.83 -21.65 6.95
CA GLY A 284 -15.58 -22.38 6.75
C GLY A 284 -15.72 -23.64 5.89
N ALA A 285 -16.83 -24.37 6.02
CA ALA A 285 -17.10 -25.55 5.19
C ALA A 285 -17.32 -25.19 3.71
N ASP A 286 -18.01 -24.09 3.42
CA ASP A 286 -18.27 -23.62 2.05
C ASP A 286 -16.94 -23.28 1.36
N PHE A 287 -16.07 -22.54 2.03
CA PHE A 287 -14.77 -22.12 1.48
C PHE A 287 -13.79 -23.29 1.32
N LEU A 288 -13.70 -24.18 2.30
CA LEU A 288 -12.86 -25.38 2.19
C LEU A 288 -13.33 -26.28 1.05
N GLY A 289 -14.65 -26.46 0.90
CA GLY A 289 -15.21 -27.23 -0.22
C GLY A 289 -14.88 -26.62 -1.57
N ALA A 290 -14.94 -25.28 -1.70
CA ALA A 290 -14.61 -24.59 -2.94
C ALA A 290 -13.09 -24.61 -3.27
N LEU A 291 -12.23 -24.79 -2.28
CA LEU A 291 -10.78 -24.87 -2.42
C LEU A 291 -10.27 -26.31 -2.63
N ASP A 292 -11.14 -27.31 -2.51
CA ASP A 292 -10.73 -28.71 -2.64
C ASP A 292 -10.13 -28.98 -4.03
N GLY A 293 -8.98 -29.64 -4.03
CA GLY A 293 -8.23 -29.98 -5.25
C GLY A 293 -7.58 -28.79 -5.97
N LEU A 294 -7.76 -27.53 -5.52
CA LEU A 294 -7.15 -26.37 -6.18
C LEU A 294 -5.70 -26.20 -5.74
N VAL A 295 -4.82 -26.06 -6.74
CA VAL A 295 -3.38 -25.87 -6.56
C VAL A 295 -2.95 -24.47 -7.03
N GLU A 296 -3.54 -23.97 -8.09
CA GLU A 296 -3.11 -22.76 -8.76
C GLU A 296 -3.54 -21.50 -8.00
N PRO A 297 -2.62 -20.53 -7.72
CA PRO A 297 -2.91 -19.36 -6.88
C PRO A 297 -4.11 -18.53 -7.36
N GLU A 298 -4.19 -18.24 -8.65
CA GLU A 298 -5.29 -17.41 -9.19
C GLU A 298 -6.64 -18.13 -9.14
N ARG A 299 -6.64 -19.46 -9.30
CA ARG A 299 -7.86 -20.25 -9.14
C ARG A 299 -8.33 -20.29 -7.70
N LYS A 300 -7.40 -20.40 -6.73
CA LYS A 300 -7.72 -20.30 -5.31
C LYS A 300 -8.32 -18.92 -4.97
N ARG A 301 -7.69 -17.83 -5.42
CA ARG A 301 -8.19 -16.47 -5.21
C ARG A 301 -9.60 -16.28 -5.77
N ARG A 302 -9.85 -16.78 -6.98
CA ARG A 302 -11.16 -16.73 -7.62
C ARG A 302 -12.20 -17.53 -6.83
N ALA A 303 -11.89 -18.77 -6.46
CA ALA A 303 -12.79 -19.62 -5.68
C ALA A 303 -13.16 -18.98 -4.33
N ILE A 304 -12.19 -18.38 -3.64
CA ILE A 304 -12.45 -17.64 -2.38
C ILE A 304 -13.38 -16.46 -2.66
N GLY A 305 -13.12 -15.66 -3.70
CA GLY A 305 -13.96 -14.53 -4.07
C GLY A 305 -15.40 -14.93 -4.42
N ASP A 306 -15.55 -15.92 -5.29
CA ASP A 306 -16.87 -16.40 -5.74
C ASP A 306 -17.68 -17.01 -4.57
N THR A 307 -17.04 -17.76 -3.69
CA THR A 307 -17.66 -18.32 -2.48
C THR A 307 -18.11 -17.21 -1.53
N PHE A 308 -17.27 -16.19 -1.35
CA PHE A 308 -17.62 -15.05 -0.52
C PHE A 308 -18.87 -14.34 -1.03
N VAL A 309 -18.97 -14.13 -2.35
CA VAL A 309 -20.15 -13.57 -3.02
C VAL A 309 -21.38 -14.44 -2.74
N ALA A 310 -21.29 -15.76 -2.95
CA ALA A 310 -22.42 -16.68 -2.76
C ALA A 310 -22.90 -16.72 -1.31
N VAL A 311 -21.99 -16.76 -0.34
CA VAL A 311 -22.32 -16.73 1.10
C VAL A 311 -22.97 -15.38 1.44
N PHE A 312 -22.41 -14.27 0.99
CA PHE A 312 -22.97 -12.95 1.22
C PHE A 312 -24.37 -12.82 0.67
N GLU A 313 -24.64 -13.25 -0.58
CA GLU A 313 -25.97 -13.20 -1.19
C GLU A 313 -26.98 -14.07 -0.44
N ARG A 314 -26.57 -15.25 0.03
CA ARG A 314 -27.42 -16.13 0.85
C ARG A 314 -27.84 -15.43 2.14
N GLU A 315 -26.88 -14.85 2.86
CA GLU A 315 -27.15 -14.18 4.13
C GLU A 315 -27.88 -12.85 3.95
N ALA A 316 -27.58 -12.11 2.88
CA ALA A 316 -28.29 -10.90 2.51
C ALA A 316 -29.79 -11.13 2.33
N ARG A 317 -30.14 -12.22 1.62
CA ARG A 317 -31.55 -12.63 1.45
C ARG A 317 -32.17 -13.09 2.77
N ARG A 318 -31.44 -13.89 3.56
CA ARG A 318 -31.92 -14.35 4.88
C ARG A 318 -32.25 -13.20 5.82
N LEU A 319 -31.40 -12.17 5.82
CA LEU A 319 -31.51 -11.00 6.70
C LEU A 319 -32.43 -9.90 6.13
N GLY A 320 -32.92 -10.05 4.90
CA GLY A 320 -33.79 -9.06 4.28
C GLY A 320 -33.15 -7.69 4.08
N ILE A 321 -31.83 -7.66 3.84
CA ILE A 321 -31.08 -6.40 3.73
C ILE A 321 -31.48 -5.52 2.54
N GLU A 322 -32.31 -6.02 1.64
CA GLU A 322 -32.82 -5.26 0.49
C GLU A 322 -33.56 -3.98 0.89
N SER A 323 -34.05 -3.91 2.14
CA SER A 323 -34.68 -2.70 2.71
C SER A 323 -33.64 -1.70 3.27
N HIS A 324 -32.38 -2.11 3.43
CA HIS A 324 -31.31 -1.31 4.03
C HIS A 324 -30.48 -0.57 2.97
N LEU A 325 -29.70 0.40 3.41
CA LEU A 325 -28.57 0.93 2.63
C LEU A 325 -27.34 0.08 2.90
N LEU A 326 -26.58 -0.24 1.87
CA LEU A 326 -25.27 -0.88 2.03
C LEU A 326 -24.26 0.17 2.46
N ALA A 327 -23.59 -0.09 3.57
CA ALA A 327 -22.43 0.70 3.98
C ALA A 327 -21.13 -0.04 3.58
N GLN A 328 -20.14 0.71 3.12
CA GLN A 328 -18.81 0.19 2.77
C GLN A 328 -17.71 0.96 3.50
N GLY A 329 -16.69 0.24 3.92
CA GLY A 329 -15.48 0.84 4.53
C GLY A 329 -14.47 1.34 3.49
N THR A 330 -14.92 1.74 2.32
CA THR A 330 -14.11 2.34 1.25
C THR A 330 -13.40 3.58 1.77
N ILE A 331 -12.12 3.71 1.49
CA ILE A 331 -11.30 4.88 1.84
C ILE A 331 -10.89 5.63 0.58
N TYR A 332 -10.38 6.86 0.74
CA TYR A 332 -10.11 7.76 -0.38
C TYR A 332 -9.23 7.16 -1.49
N PRO A 333 -8.12 6.46 -1.23
CA PRO A 333 -7.36 5.80 -2.27
C PRO A 333 -8.15 4.77 -3.10
N ASP A 334 -9.09 4.07 -2.45
CA ASP A 334 -9.93 3.08 -3.14
C ASP A 334 -10.90 3.74 -4.14
N THR A 335 -11.37 4.96 -3.84
CA THR A 335 -12.29 5.71 -4.72
C THR A 335 -11.61 6.18 -6.00
N ILE A 336 -10.33 6.54 -5.92
CA ILE A 336 -9.54 7.00 -7.08
C ILE A 336 -9.21 5.82 -8.01
N GLU A 337 -8.84 4.68 -7.44
CA GLU A 337 -8.56 3.47 -8.21
C GLU A 337 -9.79 2.90 -8.93
N THR A 338 -11.00 3.14 -8.40
CA THR A 338 -12.27 2.67 -8.98
C THR A 338 -12.87 3.65 -9.98
N GLY A 339 -12.51 4.91 -9.93
CA GLY A 339 -13.28 6.01 -10.56
C GLY A 339 -12.73 6.59 -11.84
N GLY A 340 -11.67 6.06 -12.50
CA GLY A 340 -11.35 6.80 -13.69
C GLY A 340 -10.09 6.61 -14.50
N THR A 341 -9.24 5.71 -14.22
CA THR A 341 -8.18 5.43 -15.18
C THR A 341 -8.48 4.14 -15.93
N LYS A 342 -8.56 4.21 -17.28
CA LYS A 342 -8.65 3.05 -18.18
C LYS A 342 -7.51 2.03 -17.98
N ARG A 343 -6.57 2.31 -17.06
CA ARG A 343 -5.44 1.46 -16.66
C ARG A 343 -5.63 0.76 -15.32
N ALA A 344 -6.57 1.21 -14.47
CA ALA A 344 -6.82 0.62 -13.14
C ALA A 344 -7.69 -0.64 -13.16
N ASP A 345 -8.39 -0.92 -14.25
CA ASP A 345 -9.31 -2.06 -14.40
C ASP A 345 -8.64 -3.45 -14.30
N THR A 346 -7.32 -3.51 -14.27
CA THR A 346 -6.59 -4.80 -14.31
C THR A 346 -6.15 -5.31 -12.93
N ILE A 347 -6.19 -4.50 -11.86
CA ILE A 347 -5.56 -4.84 -10.58
C ILE A 347 -6.54 -5.16 -9.44
N LYS A 348 -7.78 -4.64 -9.43
CA LYS A 348 -8.77 -4.87 -8.35
C LYS A 348 -10.08 -5.51 -8.82
N THR A 349 -10.03 -6.70 -9.40
CA THR A 349 -11.20 -7.38 -9.96
C THR A 349 -12.03 -8.21 -8.98
N HIS A 350 -11.72 -8.29 -7.67
CA HIS A 350 -12.23 -9.42 -6.89
C HIS A 350 -13.14 -9.14 -5.67
N HIS A 351 -13.33 -7.90 -5.24
CA HIS A 351 -14.14 -7.66 -4.03
C HIS A 351 -15.47 -6.92 -4.23
N ASN A 352 -15.75 -6.32 -5.39
CA ASN A 352 -16.94 -5.47 -5.61
C ASN A 352 -17.91 -5.95 -6.72
N ARG A 353 -17.73 -7.15 -7.27
CA ARG A 353 -18.62 -7.67 -8.32
C ARG A 353 -19.69 -8.65 -7.79
N VAL A 354 -20.35 -8.27 -6.71
CA VAL A 354 -21.54 -8.97 -6.24
C VAL A 354 -22.73 -8.35 -6.96
N PRO A 355 -23.53 -9.07 -7.77
CA PRO A 355 -24.65 -8.51 -8.52
C PRO A 355 -25.63 -7.71 -7.66
N VAL A 356 -25.89 -8.14 -6.42
CA VAL A 356 -26.72 -7.41 -5.45
C VAL A 356 -26.07 -6.08 -5.07
N ILE A 357 -24.76 -6.06 -4.82
CA ILE A 357 -24.02 -4.83 -4.49
C ILE A 357 -24.03 -3.88 -5.68
N GLU A 358 -23.79 -4.36 -6.90
CA GLU A 358 -23.85 -3.56 -8.13
C GLU A 358 -25.24 -2.96 -8.34
N ALA A 359 -26.28 -3.74 -8.12
CA ALA A 359 -27.66 -3.25 -8.17
C ALA A 359 -27.93 -2.18 -7.10
N MET A 360 -27.39 -2.33 -5.89
CA MET A 360 -27.52 -1.33 -4.82
C MET A 360 -26.74 -0.05 -5.15
N ILE A 361 -25.53 -0.16 -5.72
CA ILE A 361 -24.76 0.98 -6.21
C ILE A 361 -25.52 1.72 -7.31
N ALA A 362 -26.00 1.01 -8.33
CA ALA A 362 -26.76 1.57 -9.43
C ALA A 362 -28.07 2.25 -8.96
N ALA A 363 -28.69 1.71 -7.92
CA ALA A 363 -29.86 2.30 -7.27
C ALA A 363 -29.54 3.46 -6.31
N GLY A 364 -28.27 3.86 -6.17
CA GLY A 364 -27.83 4.90 -5.24
C GLY A 364 -28.05 4.53 -3.76
N ARG A 365 -28.08 3.24 -3.43
CA ARG A 365 -28.32 2.71 -2.08
C ARG A 365 -27.05 2.33 -1.32
N VAL A 366 -25.95 3.03 -1.62
CA VAL A 366 -24.66 2.83 -0.94
C VAL A 366 -24.28 4.08 -0.17
N VAL A 367 -23.67 3.90 1.00
CA VAL A 367 -23.03 4.93 1.83
C VAL A 367 -21.61 4.52 2.15
N GLU A 368 -20.67 5.45 2.01
CA GLU A 368 -19.25 5.24 2.20
C GLU A 368 -18.71 6.28 3.18
N PRO A 369 -18.81 6.01 4.50
CA PRO A 369 -18.51 7.01 5.54
C PRO A 369 -17.05 7.43 5.61
N LEU A 370 -16.15 6.69 4.98
CA LEU A 370 -14.71 6.93 5.03
C LEU A 370 -14.13 7.32 3.66
N ALA A 371 -14.95 7.48 2.63
CA ALA A 371 -14.51 7.69 1.24
C ALA A 371 -13.63 8.94 1.04
N GLU A 372 -13.69 9.90 1.94
CA GLU A 372 -12.85 11.10 1.90
C GLU A 372 -11.56 11.00 2.71
N LEU A 373 -11.33 9.90 3.44
CA LEU A 373 -10.21 9.76 4.38
C LEU A 373 -9.09 8.88 3.84
N TYR A 374 -7.85 9.28 4.13
CA TYR A 374 -6.68 8.43 3.99
C TYR A 374 -6.57 7.45 5.16
N LYS A 375 -5.82 6.37 4.97
CA LYS A 375 -5.62 5.33 5.99
C LYS A 375 -5.13 5.87 7.33
N VAL A 376 -4.27 6.88 7.31
CA VAL A 376 -3.75 7.54 8.52
C VAL A 376 -4.87 8.29 9.25
N GLU A 377 -5.72 8.96 8.48
CA GLU A 377 -6.89 9.71 9.00
C GLU A 377 -7.96 8.76 9.56
N VAL A 378 -8.18 7.60 8.91
CA VAL A 378 -9.08 6.56 9.45
C VAL A 378 -8.60 6.05 10.81
N ARG A 379 -7.28 5.88 10.98
CA ARG A 379 -6.71 5.48 12.29
C ARG A 379 -6.90 6.58 13.34
N GLU A 380 -6.69 7.84 12.97
CA GLU A 380 -6.94 8.99 13.86
C GLU A 380 -8.42 9.06 14.26
N LEU A 381 -9.33 8.93 13.27
CA LEU A 381 -10.77 8.85 13.49
C LEU A 381 -11.13 7.71 14.43
N GLY A 382 -10.58 6.52 14.22
CA GLY A 382 -10.79 5.36 15.09
C GLY A 382 -10.41 5.65 16.55
N ALA A 383 -9.25 6.27 16.78
CA ALA A 383 -8.82 6.67 18.11
C ALA A 383 -9.79 7.67 18.76
N ARG A 384 -10.28 8.65 18.02
CA ARG A 384 -11.29 9.62 18.48
C ARG A 384 -12.65 8.97 18.83
N LEU A 385 -13.05 7.96 18.06
CA LEU A 385 -14.29 7.21 18.28
C LEU A 385 -14.17 6.13 19.36
N GLY A 386 -13.02 6.02 20.02
CA GLY A 386 -12.77 5.08 21.11
C GLY A 386 -12.51 3.64 20.64
N VAL A 387 -12.11 3.45 19.38
CA VAL A 387 -11.65 2.14 18.90
C VAL A 387 -10.34 1.78 19.61
N PRO A 388 -10.20 0.58 20.18
CA PRO A 388 -9.00 0.19 20.91
C PRO A 388 -7.73 0.29 20.06
N ALA A 389 -6.63 0.75 20.68
CA ALA A 389 -5.35 0.93 19.99
C ALA A 389 -4.86 -0.35 19.32
N ALA A 390 -5.11 -1.52 19.92
CA ALA A 390 -4.76 -2.82 19.33
C ALA A 390 -5.48 -3.08 18.00
N ALA A 391 -6.75 -2.67 17.88
CA ALA A 391 -7.53 -2.77 16.66
C ALA A 391 -7.05 -1.80 15.57
N ILE A 392 -6.69 -0.57 15.97
CA ILE A 392 -6.18 0.47 15.07
C ILE A 392 -4.82 0.09 14.49
N ARG A 393 -3.96 -0.55 15.30
CA ARG A 393 -2.58 -0.92 14.95
C ARG A 393 -2.45 -2.34 14.40
N ARG A 394 -3.57 -3.04 14.23
CA ARG A 394 -3.57 -4.39 13.68
C ARG A 394 -2.85 -4.46 12.33
N HIS A 395 -1.98 -5.48 12.20
CA HIS A 395 -1.29 -5.74 10.94
C HIS A 395 -2.30 -5.97 9.81
N PRO A 396 -2.04 -5.47 8.60
CA PRO A 396 -2.84 -5.79 7.44
C PRO A 396 -2.99 -7.30 7.27
N PHE A 397 -4.20 -7.74 6.93
CA PHE A 397 -4.48 -9.14 6.66
C PHE A 397 -5.20 -9.24 5.32
N PRO A 398 -4.77 -10.13 4.41
CA PRO A 398 -5.33 -10.19 3.07
C PRO A 398 -6.76 -10.73 3.07
N GLY A 399 -7.60 -10.25 2.14
CA GLY A 399 -8.99 -10.72 2.00
C GLY A 399 -9.12 -12.24 1.82
N PRO A 400 -8.25 -12.92 1.03
CA PRO A 400 -8.25 -14.37 0.92
C PRO A 400 -7.76 -15.11 2.18
N GLY A 401 -7.36 -14.39 3.22
CA GLY A 401 -6.93 -14.97 4.49
C GLY A 401 -5.66 -15.83 4.39
N LEU A 402 -5.58 -16.84 5.22
CA LEU A 402 -4.47 -17.80 5.23
C LEU A 402 -4.43 -18.68 3.97
N GLY A 403 -5.50 -18.70 3.16
CA GLY A 403 -5.56 -19.50 1.94
C GLY A 403 -4.44 -19.18 0.92
N ILE A 404 -3.92 -17.94 0.90
CA ILE A 404 -2.79 -17.54 0.05
C ILE A 404 -1.42 -17.63 0.74
N ARG A 405 -1.39 -18.09 1.98
CA ARG A 405 -0.17 -18.40 2.75
C ARG A 405 0.09 -19.90 2.89
N LEU A 406 -0.85 -20.71 2.39
CA LEU A 406 -0.66 -22.14 2.17
C LEU A 406 -0.36 -22.37 0.69
N LEU A 407 0.91 -22.51 0.32
CA LEU A 407 1.23 -22.93 -1.03
C LEU A 407 0.70 -24.34 -1.28
N CYS A 408 0.24 -24.56 -2.50
CA CYS A 408 -0.27 -25.84 -2.94
C CYS A 408 0.61 -26.41 -4.05
N SER A 409 0.60 -27.73 -4.22
CA SER A 409 1.41 -28.40 -5.23
C SER A 409 0.76 -29.72 -5.66
N THR A 410 0.94 -30.10 -6.92
CA THR A 410 0.60 -31.43 -7.44
C THR A 410 1.58 -32.52 -6.98
N GLY A 411 2.72 -32.11 -6.41
CA GLY A 411 3.83 -32.98 -6.05
C GLY A 411 4.91 -33.03 -7.13
N ASP A 412 4.63 -32.50 -8.30
CA ASP A 412 5.62 -32.40 -9.36
C ASP A 412 6.57 -31.23 -9.11
N ALA A 413 7.86 -31.45 -9.33
CA ALA A 413 8.85 -30.40 -9.24
C ALA A 413 8.67 -29.41 -10.43
N ASP A 414 8.40 -28.16 -10.12
CA ASP A 414 8.45 -27.12 -11.16
C ASP A 414 9.91 -26.79 -11.44
N ARG A 415 10.37 -27.25 -12.57
CA ARG A 415 11.75 -27.05 -13.05
C ARG A 415 11.80 -26.21 -14.32
N ALA A 416 10.74 -25.43 -14.59
CA ALA A 416 10.77 -24.51 -15.70
C ALA A 416 11.94 -23.54 -15.54
N HIS A 417 12.73 -23.36 -16.59
CA HIS A 417 13.92 -22.52 -16.62
C HIS A 417 15.09 -22.95 -15.71
N PHE A 418 15.04 -24.13 -15.09
CA PHE A 418 16.15 -24.63 -14.26
C PHE A 418 17.43 -24.84 -15.06
N ASP A 419 17.33 -25.13 -16.36
CA ASP A 419 18.48 -25.26 -17.26
C ASP A 419 19.30 -23.96 -17.37
N GLU A 420 18.66 -22.79 -17.15
CA GLU A 420 19.33 -21.50 -17.11
C GLU A 420 19.62 -21.08 -15.67
N LEU A 421 18.71 -21.33 -14.75
CA LEU A 421 18.79 -20.91 -13.35
C LEU A 421 19.91 -21.61 -12.60
N GLU A 422 19.94 -22.95 -12.60
CA GLU A 422 20.93 -23.73 -11.82
C GLU A 422 22.38 -23.42 -12.20
N PRO A 423 22.79 -23.41 -13.51
CA PRO A 423 24.14 -23.03 -13.88
C PRO A 423 24.48 -21.60 -13.51
N SER A 424 23.54 -20.65 -13.68
CA SER A 424 23.74 -19.24 -13.34
C SER A 424 23.91 -19.07 -11.83
N LEU A 425 23.06 -19.72 -11.01
CA LEU A 425 23.16 -19.71 -9.57
C LEU A 425 24.48 -20.34 -9.08
N ALA A 426 24.88 -21.48 -9.66
CA ALA A 426 26.14 -22.14 -9.33
C ALA A 426 27.36 -21.27 -9.69
N ALA A 427 27.33 -20.56 -10.81
CA ALA A 427 28.38 -19.61 -11.20
C ALA A 427 28.44 -18.42 -10.22
N PHE A 428 27.29 -17.88 -9.86
CA PHE A 428 27.13 -16.81 -8.87
C PHE A 428 27.68 -17.27 -7.52
N ALA A 429 27.23 -18.43 -7.02
CA ALA A 429 27.61 -18.98 -5.73
C ALA A 429 29.15 -19.16 -5.61
N ARG A 430 29.80 -19.68 -6.68
CA ARG A 430 31.28 -19.80 -6.74
C ARG A 430 31.97 -18.43 -6.70
N ARG A 431 31.45 -17.43 -7.44
CA ARG A 431 32.03 -16.10 -7.53
C ARG A 431 31.96 -15.36 -6.19
N TYR A 432 30.84 -15.44 -5.51
CA TYR A 432 30.60 -14.76 -4.25
C TYR A 432 30.93 -15.61 -3.01
N ARG A 433 31.39 -16.87 -3.22
CA ARG A 433 31.76 -17.82 -2.15
C ARG A 433 30.63 -18.07 -1.14
N ILE A 434 29.42 -18.27 -1.64
CA ILE A 434 28.24 -18.59 -0.85
C ILE A 434 27.71 -19.97 -1.25
N GLU A 435 26.90 -20.56 -0.38
CA GLU A 435 26.08 -21.71 -0.73
C GLU A 435 24.66 -21.28 -1.01
N ALA A 436 24.09 -21.75 -2.09
CA ALA A 436 22.73 -21.42 -2.51
C ALA A 436 22.06 -22.60 -3.20
N LEU A 437 20.76 -22.77 -2.96
CA LEU A 437 19.94 -23.83 -3.53
C LEU A 437 18.64 -23.26 -4.11
N ALA A 438 18.37 -23.48 -5.39
CA ALA A 438 17.10 -23.12 -6.01
C ALA A 438 16.00 -24.10 -5.58
N LEU A 439 14.83 -23.57 -5.22
CA LEU A 439 13.68 -24.39 -4.86
C LEU A 439 12.82 -24.69 -6.10
N PRO A 440 12.44 -25.96 -6.35
CA PRO A 440 11.61 -26.35 -7.49
C PRO A 440 10.12 -26.06 -7.25
N ILE A 441 9.82 -24.86 -6.78
CA ILE A 441 8.50 -24.29 -6.52
C ILE A 441 8.48 -22.86 -7.08
N ARG A 442 7.31 -22.26 -7.21
CA ARG A 442 7.20 -20.86 -7.61
C ARG A 442 6.57 -20.01 -6.51
N SER A 443 6.93 -18.74 -6.53
CA SER A 443 6.29 -17.69 -5.73
C SER A 443 5.96 -16.50 -6.62
N VAL A 444 4.97 -15.70 -6.20
CA VAL A 444 4.61 -14.49 -6.92
C VAL A 444 5.63 -13.37 -6.65
N GLY A 445 5.96 -12.65 -7.70
CA GLY A 445 6.79 -11.45 -7.67
C GLY A 445 6.21 -10.35 -8.56
N VAL A 446 6.88 -9.20 -8.59
CA VAL A 446 6.58 -8.07 -9.46
C VAL A 446 7.87 -7.59 -10.11
N LYS A 447 7.94 -7.65 -11.44
CA LYS A 447 9.03 -7.10 -12.24
C LYS A 447 8.45 -6.18 -13.30
N ALA A 448 8.94 -4.94 -13.40
CA ALA A 448 8.44 -3.92 -14.32
C ALA A 448 6.90 -3.78 -14.30
N ASP A 449 6.33 -3.71 -13.08
CA ASP A 449 4.89 -3.60 -12.80
C ASP A 449 4.01 -4.78 -13.27
N LEU A 450 4.63 -5.86 -13.75
CA LEU A 450 3.95 -7.10 -14.12
C LEU A 450 4.17 -8.18 -13.06
N ARG A 451 3.13 -8.99 -12.81
CA ARG A 451 3.27 -10.19 -11.97
C ARG A 451 4.20 -11.18 -12.63
N SER A 452 5.14 -11.70 -11.85
CA SER A 452 6.04 -12.78 -12.24
C SER A 452 5.84 -13.98 -11.31
N TYR A 453 6.05 -15.19 -11.85
CA TYR A 453 6.04 -16.43 -11.07
C TYR A 453 7.39 -17.10 -11.27
N GLU A 454 8.27 -16.96 -10.28
CA GLU A 454 9.66 -17.40 -10.38
C GLU A 454 10.08 -18.17 -9.13
N HIS A 455 11.31 -18.68 -9.13
CA HIS A 455 11.80 -19.59 -8.13
C HIS A 455 12.45 -18.89 -6.95
N PRO A 456 12.16 -19.30 -5.71
CA PRO A 456 12.91 -18.89 -4.53
C PRO A 456 14.27 -19.59 -4.46
N VAL A 457 15.25 -18.91 -3.85
CA VAL A 457 16.58 -19.44 -3.58
C VAL A 457 16.83 -19.47 -2.08
N LEU A 458 17.28 -20.62 -1.55
CA LEU A 458 17.79 -20.74 -0.18
C LEU A 458 19.26 -20.31 -0.14
N LEU A 459 19.63 -19.56 0.88
CA LEU A 459 21.00 -19.14 1.21
C LEU A 459 21.38 -19.69 2.58
N THR A 460 22.66 -19.99 2.78
CA THR A 460 23.18 -20.33 4.11
C THR A 460 23.11 -19.13 5.04
N GLU A 461 23.00 -19.43 6.32
CA GLU A 461 23.08 -18.47 7.41
C GLU A 461 24.52 -18.09 7.71
N GLY A 462 24.72 -16.93 8.39
CA GLY A 462 26.01 -16.53 8.96
C GLY A 462 26.59 -15.24 8.41
N ALA A 463 26.10 -14.74 7.28
CA ALA A 463 26.50 -13.42 6.78
C ALA A 463 25.86 -12.29 7.62
N PRO A 464 26.55 -11.15 7.83
CA PRO A 464 25.94 -9.95 8.39
C PRO A 464 24.72 -9.50 7.60
N TRP A 465 23.71 -8.93 8.28
CA TRP A 465 22.44 -8.54 7.67
C TRP A 465 22.58 -7.71 6.39
N GLU A 466 23.42 -6.69 6.41
CA GLU A 466 23.66 -5.83 5.25
C GLU A 466 24.33 -6.56 4.06
N GLU A 467 25.20 -7.51 4.35
CA GLU A 467 25.84 -8.34 3.33
C GLU A 467 24.84 -9.29 2.71
N LEU A 468 23.96 -9.86 3.53
CA LEU A 468 22.89 -10.73 3.10
C LEU A 468 21.93 -10.00 2.14
N LEU A 469 21.52 -8.77 2.47
CA LEU A 469 20.68 -7.95 1.61
C LEU A 469 21.37 -7.59 0.29
N ARG A 470 22.66 -7.28 0.33
CA ARG A 470 23.46 -7.03 -0.89
C ARG A 470 23.57 -8.27 -1.75
N THR A 471 23.76 -9.43 -1.15
CA THR A 471 23.79 -10.72 -1.85
C THR A 471 22.47 -11.04 -2.52
N ALA A 472 21.35 -10.86 -1.81
CA ALA A 472 20.02 -11.04 -2.37
C ALA A 472 19.77 -10.09 -3.55
N ALA A 473 20.11 -8.81 -3.43
CA ALA A 473 19.99 -7.83 -4.50
C ALA A 473 20.85 -8.20 -5.75
N ALA A 474 22.07 -8.73 -5.52
CA ALA A 474 22.93 -9.20 -6.61
C ALA A 474 22.34 -10.45 -7.30
N ILE A 475 21.74 -11.38 -6.55
CA ILE A 475 21.06 -12.56 -7.11
C ILE A 475 19.93 -12.13 -8.06
N TYR A 476 19.05 -11.21 -7.64
CA TYR A 476 17.95 -10.76 -8.49
C TYR A 476 18.42 -10.09 -9.80
N LYS A 477 19.61 -9.51 -9.78
CA LYS A 477 20.18 -8.82 -10.92
C LYS A 477 20.93 -9.75 -11.88
N GLU A 478 21.61 -10.75 -11.35
CA GLU A 478 22.57 -11.58 -12.09
C GLU A 478 22.05 -12.99 -12.38
N VAL A 479 21.11 -13.51 -11.57
CA VAL A 479 20.55 -14.86 -11.74
C VAL A 479 19.14 -14.76 -12.30
N PRO A 480 18.88 -15.29 -13.49
CA PRO A 480 17.56 -15.24 -14.11
C PRO A 480 16.55 -16.11 -13.34
N HIS A 481 15.26 -15.80 -13.49
CA HIS A 481 14.14 -16.58 -12.96
C HIS A 481 14.11 -16.73 -11.44
N VAL A 482 14.71 -15.75 -10.71
CA VAL A 482 14.66 -15.67 -9.25
C VAL A 482 13.92 -14.42 -8.83
N ASN A 483 12.94 -14.56 -7.95
CA ASN A 483 12.19 -13.45 -7.36
C ASN A 483 12.24 -13.39 -5.84
N ARG A 484 12.80 -14.43 -5.16
CA ARG A 484 12.94 -14.46 -3.71
C ARG A 484 14.26 -15.05 -3.25
N CYS A 485 14.78 -14.51 -2.15
CA CYS A 485 15.89 -15.07 -1.40
C CYS A 485 15.46 -15.35 0.03
N LEU A 486 15.80 -16.55 0.49
CA LEU A 486 15.46 -17.06 1.81
C LEU A 486 16.73 -17.46 2.53
N VAL A 487 16.84 -17.16 3.82
CA VAL A 487 17.90 -17.67 4.68
C VAL A 487 17.41 -18.96 5.32
N TRP A 488 18.14 -20.03 5.13
CA TRP A 488 17.85 -21.32 5.73
C TRP A 488 18.19 -21.33 7.22
N TRP A 489 17.22 -21.63 8.05
CA TRP A 489 17.38 -21.70 9.51
C TRP A 489 17.77 -23.07 10.04
N GLY A 490 18.04 -24.04 9.19
CA GLY A 490 18.42 -25.40 9.56
C GLY A 490 19.93 -25.65 9.65
N GLY A 491 20.76 -24.62 9.60
CA GLY A 491 22.22 -24.73 9.58
C GLY A 491 22.74 -25.05 8.17
N VAL A 492 23.17 -26.28 7.92
CA VAL A 492 23.62 -26.71 6.57
C VAL A 492 22.45 -26.78 5.62
N LEU A 493 22.62 -26.27 4.39
CA LEU A 493 21.59 -26.37 3.35
C LEU A 493 21.21 -27.84 3.10
N PRO A 494 19.93 -28.12 2.84
CA PRO A 494 19.50 -29.47 2.48
C PRO A 494 20.14 -29.90 1.15
N GLU A 495 20.42 -31.21 1.04
CA GLU A 495 20.90 -31.77 -0.23
C GLU A 495 19.80 -31.77 -1.30
N ARG A 496 18.56 -31.98 -0.86
CA ARG A 496 17.41 -32.06 -1.77
C ARG A 496 16.14 -31.51 -1.14
N VAL A 497 15.45 -30.64 -1.91
CA VAL A 497 14.08 -30.22 -1.63
C VAL A 497 13.20 -30.66 -2.80
N ALA A 498 12.11 -31.33 -2.51
CA ALA A 498 11.14 -31.77 -3.52
C ALA A 498 9.72 -31.31 -3.10
N PRO A 499 8.88 -30.82 -4.01
CA PRO A 499 7.49 -30.53 -3.70
C PRO A 499 6.75 -31.80 -3.31
N ARG A 500 5.73 -31.66 -2.49
CA ARG A 500 4.80 -32.71 -2.08
C ARG A 500 3.39 -32.34 -2.51
N ALA A 501 2.62 -33.28 -3.03
CA ALA A 501 1.21 -33.05 -3.35
C ALA A 501 0.43 -32.60 -2.11
N ALA A 502 -0.16 -31.43 -2.17
CA ALA A 502 -0.98 -30.86 -1.10
C ALA A 502 -1.85 -29.70 -1.62
N THR A 503 -3.05 -29.63 -1.06
CA THR A 503 -4.03 -28.54 -1.31
C THR A 503 -4.34 -27.83 0.01
N VAL A 504 -5.26 -26.89 0.01
CA VAL A 504 -5.75 -26.24 1.23
C VAL A 504 -6.63 -27.24 1.98
N THR A 505 -6.21 -27.65 3.18
CA THR A 505 -6.94 -28.54 4.07
C THR A 505 -7.05 -27.94 5.47
N ARG A 506 -8.01 -28.42 6.27
CA ARG A 506 -8.17 -27.97 7.66
C ARG A 506 -6.89 -28.19 8.47
N ASP A 507 -6.29 -29.36 8.38
CA ASP A 507 -5.07 -29.69 9.16
C ASP A 507 -3.90 -28.76 8.81
N ARG A 508 -3.70 -28.46 7.52
CA ARG A 508 -2.67 -27.52 7.09
C ARG A 508 -2.97 -26.08 7.52
N LEU A 509 -4.25 -25.67 7.50
CA LEU A 509 -4.67 -24.37 8.02
C LEU A 509 -4.44 -24.28 9.52
N ASP A 510 -4.76 -25.31 10.28
CA ASP A 510 -4.56 -25.33 11.73
C ASP A 510 -3.06 -25.28 12.07
N LEU A 511 -2.21 -26.01 11.34
CA LEU A 511 -0.76 -25.90 11.47
C LEU A 511 -0.26 -24.48 11.16
N LEU A 512 -0.78 -23.85 10.09
CA LEU A 512 -0.41 -22.47 9.75
C LEU A 512 -0.89 -21.48 10.82
N ARG A 513 -2.09 -21.66 11.39
CA ARG A 513 -2.62 -20.84 12.48
C ARG A 513 -1.70 -20.88 13.70
N GLU A 514 -1.24 -22.09 14.08
CA GLU A 514 -0.31 -22.24 15.20
C GLU A 514 1.04 -21.58 14.89
N ALA A 515 1.58 -21.80 13.69
CA ALA A 515 2.84 -21.19 13.29
C ALA A 515 2.75 -19.66 13.24
N ASP A 516 1.69 -19.10 12.63
CA ASP A 516 1.45 -17.64 12.57
C ASP A 516 1.27 -17.05 13.98
N ALA A 517 0.56 -17.76 14.88
CA ALA A 517 0.38 -17.31 16.25
C ALA A 517 1.70 -17.24 17.02
N LEU A 518 2.57 -18.27 16.90
CA LEU A 518 3.91 -18.23 17.52
C LEU A 518 4.73 -17.03 17.05
N VAL A 519 4.68 -16.73 15.75
CA VAL A 519 5.39 -15.58 15.17
C VAL A 519 4.81 -14.27 15.69
N MET A 520 3.49 -14.10 15.67
CA MET A 520 2.84 -12.86 16.11
C MET A 520 3.00 -12.64 17.62
N ASP A 521 2.89 -13.68 18.44
CA ASP A 521 3.11 -13.63 19.88
C ASP A 521 4.58 -13.31 20.21
N GLY A 522 5.53 -13.86 19.43
CA GLY A 522 6.94 -13.54 19.52
C GLY A 522 7.21 -12.06 19.25
N LEU A 523 6.66 -11.52 18.16
CA LEU A 523 6.77 -10.09 17.85
C LEU A 523 6.20 -9.21 18.97
N ALA A 524 5.07 -9.62 19.55
CA ALA A 524 4.45 -8.87 20.66
C ALA A 524 5.31 -8.91 21.93
N ARG A 525 5.80 -10.09 22.34
CA ARG A 525 6.67 -10.24 23.53
C ARG A 525 7.95 -9.40 23.41
N HIS A 526 8.53 -9.34 22.23
CA HIS A 526 9.75 -8.56 21.95
C HIS A 526 9.47 -7.08 21.59
N GLN A 527 8.24 -6.60 21.72
CA GLN A 527 7.81 -5.22 21.42
C GLN A 527 8.10 -4.78 19.98
N LEU A 528 8.04 -5.73 19.04
CA LEU A 528 8.26 -5.51 17.61
C LEU A 528 6.97 -5.44 16.80
N TYR A 529 5.82 -5.77 17.39
CA TYR A 529 4.54 -5.80 16.69
C TYR A 529 4.22 -4.49 15.98
N ASP A 530 4.43 -3.36 16.64
CA ASP A 530 4.18 -2.02 16.07
C ASP A 530 5.34 -1.51 15.18
N ARG A 531 6.49 -2.18 15.19
CA ARG A 531 7.69 -1.79 14.42
C ARG A 531 7.79 -2.53 13.09
N VAL A 532 7.26 -3.72 13.02
CA VAL A 532 7.15 -4.53 11.80
C VAL A 532 5.80 -4.23 11.15
N TRP A 533 5.81 -3.82 9.89
CA TRP A 533 4.57 -3.44 9.21
C TRP A 533 3.64 -4.63 8.96
N GLN A 534 4.20 -5.77 8.58
CA GLN A 534 3.51 -7.06 8.42
C GLN A 534 4.52 -8.20 8.54
N CYS A 535 4.08 -9.36 9.03
CA CYS A 535 4.91 -10.55 9.10
C CYS A 535 4.11 -11.79 8.66
N PRO A 536 3.97 -12.05 7.34
CA PRO A 536 3.37 -13.28 6.86
C PRO A 536 4.17 -14.50 7.29
N THR A 537 3.47 -15.50 7.81
CA THR A 537 3.97 -16.87 7.96
C THR A 537 3.40 -17.70 6.83
N VAL A 538 4.23 -18.45 6.11
CA VAL A 538 3.86 -19.20 4.91
C VAL A 538 4.26 -20.65 5.07
N LEU A 539 3.42 -21.59 4.64
CA LEU A 539 3.74 -23.01 4.58
C LEU A 539 3.84 -23.49 3.15
N VAL A 540 4.91 -24.23 2.88
CA VAL A 540 5.21 -24.81 1.57
C VAL A 540 5.30 -26.33 1.71
N PRO A 541 4.49 -27.11 0.96
CA PRO A 541 4.46 -28.56 1.07
C PRO A 541 5.68 -29.17 0.36
N VAL A 542 6.63 -29.68 1.13
CA VAL A 542 7.90 -30.23 0.62
C VAL A 542 8.31 -31.52 1.32
N ALA A 543 9.22 -32.22 0.69
CA ALA A 543 10.07 -33.22 1.34
C ALA A 543 11.51 -32.66 1.33
N ILE A 544 12.10 -32.56 2.52
CA ILE A 544 13.48 -32.08 2.71
C ILE A 544 14.34 -33.27 3.12
N ASP A 545 15.31 -33.63 2.28
CA ASP A 545 16.17 -34.80 2.44
C ASP A 545 15.36 -36.08 2.74
N GLY A 546 14.27 -36.28 1.98
CA GLY A 546 13.36 -37.42 2.10
C GLY A 546 12.33 -37.33 3.22
N ARG A 547 12.37 -36.32 4.09
CA ARG A 547 11.37 -36.12 5.17
C ARG A 547 10.20 -35.26 4.67
N PRO A 548 8.99 -35.84 4.54
CA PRO A 548 7.81 -35.10 4.08
C PRO A 548 7.25 -34.19 5.17
N GLY A 549 6.81 -32.98 4.79
CA GLY A 549 6.19 -32.03 5.72
C GLY A 549 5.99 -30.65 5.08
N GLU A 550 6.09 -29.62 5.89
CA GLU A 550 5.98 -28.23 5.49
C GLU A 550 7.30 -27.48 5.76
N LEU A 551 7.74 -26.67 4.80
CA LEU A 551 8.72 -25.62 5.03
C LEU A 551 7.97 -24.40 5.53
N ALA A 552 8.22 -23.96 6.76
CA ALA A 552 7.67 -22.73 7.29
C ALA A 552 8.60 -21.56 6.99
N ILE A 553 8.03 -20.50 6.42
CA ILE A 553 8.76 -19.29 6.02
C ILE A 553 8.22 -18.11 6.81
N VAL A 554 9.10 -17.37 7.47
CA VAL A 554 8.77 -16.15 8.21
C VAL A 554 9.22 -14.94 7.40
N ARG A 555 8.31 -13.98 7.13
CA ARG A 555 8.57 -12.82 6.28
C ARG A 555 8.24 -11.50 6.98
N PRO A 556 9.02 -11.04 7.96
CA PRO A 556 8.81 -9.72 8.56
C PRO A 556 9.31 -8.63 7.61
N ILE A 557 8.50 -7.59 7.43
CA ILE A 557 8.79 -6.49 6.52
C ILE A 557 8.54 -5.13 7.15
N HIS A 558 9.31 -4.15 6.69
CA HIS A 558 9.01 -2.74 6.83
C HIS A 558 8.41 -2.22 5.54
N SER A 559 7.35 -1.44 5.65
CA SER A 559 6.71 -0.74 4.54
C SER A 559 5.89 0.42 5.10
N GLU A 560 5.64 1.44 4.32
CA GLU A 560 4.70 2.50 4.70
C GLU A 560 3.33 2.31 4.03
N ARG A 561 3.33 1.83 2.78
CA ARG A 561 2.14 1.82 1.91
C ARG A 561 1.97 0.55 1.09
N ALA A 562 2.70 -0.51 1.39
CA ALA A 562 2.71 -1.75 0.61
C ALA A 562 3.23 -1.63 -0.85
N MET A 563 3.59 -0.45 -1.32
CA MET A 563 4.16 -0.27 -2.67
C MET A 563 5.57 -0.84 -2.75
N THR A 564 6.42 -0.43 -1.82
CA THR A 564 7.75 -1.00 -1.60
C THR A 564 7.82 -1.65 -0.22
N ALA A 565 8.68 -2.65 -0.06
CA ALA A 565 8.95 -3.26 1.23
C ALA A 565 10.40 -3.71 1.32
N THR A 566 10.95 -3.57 2.52
CA THR A 566 12.25 -4.12 2.88
C THR A 566 12.08 -5.17 3.97
N PRO A 567 12.89 -6.25 3.97
CA PRO A 567 12.84 -7.22 5.06
C PRO A 567 13.31 -6.56 6.37
N ALA A 568 12.62 -6.86 7.46
CA ALA A 568 12.95 -6.37 8.80
C ALA A 568 13.96 -7.33 9.45
N ALA A 569 15.02 -6.81 10.05
CA ALA A 569 15.92 -7.62 10.87
C ALA A 569 15.25 -7.90 12.23
N LEU A 570 15.11 -9.17 12.58
CA LEU A 570 14.64 -9.57 13.91
C LEU A 570 15.84 -9.73 14.87
N PRO A 571 15.68 -9.42 16.17
CA PRO A 571 16.72 -9.69 17.17
C PRO A 571 17.10 -11.18 17.23
N PRO A 572 18.38 -11.50 17.47
CA PRO A 572 18.82 -12.89 17.53
C PRO A 572 18.07 -13.75 18.54
N GLU A 573 17.65 -13.17 19.66
CA GLU A 573 16.88 -13.83 20.71
C GLU A 573 15.53 -14.29 20.20
N LEU A 574 14.81 -13.41 19.47
CA LEU A 574 13.53 -13.76 18.85
C LEU A 574 13.71 -14.80 17.74
N VAL A 575 14.77 -14.68 16.94
CA VAL A 575 15.08 -15.69 15.90
C VAL A 575 15.31 -17.06 16.54
N ALA A 576 16.08 -17.14 17.63
CA ALA A 576 16.34 -18.40 18.34
C ALA A 576 15.04 -18.97 18.95
N GLU A 577 14.17 -18.12 19.52
CA GLU A 577 12.87 -18.51 20.04
C GLU A 577 11.97 -19.08 18.93
N LEU A 578 11.81 -18.34 17.82
CA LEU A 578 10.96 -18.77 16.69
C LEU A 578 11.46 -20.09 16.07
N ARG A 579 12.78 -20.25 15.94
CA ARG A 579 13.36 -21.52 15.45
C ARG A 579 12.97 -22.69 16.33
N ARG A 580 13.13 -22.55 17.62
CA ARG A 580 12.81 -23.61 18.59
C ARG A 580 11.32 -23.95 18.54
N ASP A 581 10.46 -22.94 18.60
CA ASP A 581 9.03 -23.10 18.76
C ASP A 581 8.36 -23.59 17.46
N LEU A 582 8.77 -23.08 16.31
CA LEU A 582 8.27 -23.53 15.00
C LEU A 582 8.77 -24.94 14.67
N ALA A 583 10.03 -25.27 14.98
CA ALA A 583 10.55 -26.62 14.76
C ALA A 583 9.89 -27.68 15.64
N ALA A 584 9.31 -27.29 16.76
CA ALA A 584 8.56 -28.19 17.64
C ALA A 584 7.15 -28.51 17.11
N LEU A 585 6.63 -27.80 16.14
CA LEU A 585 5.32 -28.05 15.55
C LEU A 585 5.35 -29.34 14.72
N PRO A 586 4.47 -30.32 15.00
CA PRO A 586 4.37 -31.54 14.20
C PRO A 586 4.03 -31.21 12.73
N GLY A 587 4.82 -31.72 11.80
CA GLY A 587 4.63 -31.48 10.37
C GLY A 587 5.55 -30.40 9.76
N ILE A 588 6.21 -29.57 10.56
CA ILE A 588 7.26 -28.67 10.09
C ILE A 588 8.57 -29.47 9.94
N VAL A 589 9.14 -29.45 8.73
CA VAL A 589 10.39 -30.18 8.41
C VAL A 589 11.54 -29.25 8.04
N GLY A 590 11.26 -27.94 7.88
CA GLY A 590 12.25 -26.92 7.58
C GLY A 590 11.76 -25.54 7.94
N LEU A 591 12.71 -24.64 8.17
CA LEU A 591 12.45 -23.25 8.51
C LEU A 591 13.30 -22.32 7.63
N ALA A 592 12.70 -21.24 7.15
CA ALA A 592 13.41 -20.24 6.39
C ALA A 592 12.92 -18.81 6.71
N TYR A 593 13.80 -17.85 6.49
CA TYR A 593 13.54 -16.43 6.68
C TYR A 593 13.60 -15.70 5.35
N ASP A 594 12.52 -15.03 4.97
CA ASP A 594 12.44 -14.32 3.68
C ASP A 594 13.06 -12.93 3.78
N VAL A 595 14.20 -12.75 3.08
CA VAL A 595 14.98 -11.51 3.02
C VAL A 595 14.76 -10.72 1.72
N THR A 596 13.66 -10.99 1.04
CA THR A 596 13.33 -10.38 -0.25
C THR A 596 12.75 -8.99 -0.09
N THR A 597 13.24 -8.05 -0.90
CA THR A 597 12.62 -6.72 -1.07
C THR A 597 11.39 -6.79 -1.97
N LYS A 598 10.53 -5.78 -1.90
CA LYS A 598 9.48 -5.54 -2.89
C LYS A 598 9.82 -4.23 -3.64
N PRO A 599 10.03 -4.24 -4.96
CA PRO A 599 10.23 -5.42 -5.81
C PRO A 599 11.53 -6.18 -5.48
N PRO A 600 11.82 -7.37 -6.01
CA PRO A 600 11.06 -8.16 -6.98
C PRO A 600 10.00 -9.10 -6.37
N GLY A 601 10.07 -9.39 -5.07
CA GLY A 601 9.05 -10.19 -4.40
C GLY A 601 7.82 -9.35 -4.06
N THR A 602 6.65 -9.99 -3.96
CA THR A 602 5.46 -9.38 -3.35
C THR A 602 5.49 -9.57 -1.83
N ILE A 603 4.57 -8.91 -1.10
CA ILE A 603 4.43 -9.10 0.34
C ILE A 603 3.93 -10.51 0.62
N GLU A 604 2.80 -10.89 0.03
CA GLU A 604 2.28 -12.27 0.08
C GLU A 604 3.00 -13.16 -0.94
N TRP A 605 2.93 -14.47 -0.76
CA TRP A 605 3.64 -15.46 -1.58
C TRP A 605 2.82 -15.97 -2.78
N GLU A 606 1.50 -15.82 -2.71
CA GLU A 606 0.56 -16.10 -3.79
C GLU A 606 -0.36 -14.92 -4.08
#